data_89c559410af47a845c8eadd03aed4d77
#
_entry.id   89c559410af47a845c8eadd03aed4d77
#
_cell.length_a   1.000
_cell.length_b   1.000
_cell.length_c   1.000
_cell.angle_alpha   90.00
_cell.angle_beta   90.00
_cell.angle_gamma   90.00
#
_symmetry.space_group_name_H-M   'P 1'
#
loop_
_entity.id
_entity.type
_entity.pdbx_description
1 polymer ?
#
loop_
_entity_poly.entity_id
_entity_poly.type
_entity_poly.pdbx_seq_one_letter_code
_entity_poly.pdbx_strand_id
1 'polypeptide(L)'
;MKRTRKTEAALSLPATLTLEGGLFLPDQVQKATQGLASAQQDADYRLPKGLKAKDEYSRAFQIACAQWQDFAQQLERRDIDATQLTTRFVQELLRDAFGYNLRPARPLEVDGRRYPVSFLAGNLPILVAPHTLGLDDADASMAIEGSGSRRKTPFQAMQELLNASESLLWGIVSNGRQLRLLRDAASLTRPSFLEIDLVDLLGSKHYAEFANAWRLLHASRALTDTQNTSCIWERWRHEGQQEGTRVRDGLRNGVEKALLTLGEGFLQHPSNDNLRAALDSGQLGRDAYFQQLLRLVYRLIFVFTVEERGVLHPQWNDPETKAARRAYAEGYALARLRNFSLKRRPRNRHDDQWQAIRIVFRGLDQGEPRLALPALGGLFAASQCKDLDAASLDNAHLLEALKDLRWARPPGSDSLVPVDYRNMGPEELGSVYESLLELVPTVDVHARSFDFVGRTDAASTAGNARKLTGSYYTPDSLVQELI
;
A
#
# COMPACT_ATOMS: atom_id res chain seq x y z
N MET A 1 39.43 -1.19 -0.94
CA MET A 1 38.20 -1.23 -0.13
C MET A 1 37.00 -1.41 -1.06
N LYS A 2 36.41 -2.63 -1.11
CA LYS A 2 35.20 -2.92 -1.89
C LYS A 2 34.00 -2.39 -1.10
N ARG A 3 33.35 -1.32 -1.60
CA ARG A 3 32.03 -0.89 -1.12
C ARG A 3 31.01 -1.99 -1.47
N THR A 4 30.58 -2.74 -0.47
CA THR A 4 29.43 -3.64 -0.56
C THR A 4 28.20 -2.80 -0.89
N ARG A 5 27.68 -2.96 -2.11
CA ARG A 5 26.36 -2.42 -2.48
C ARG A 5 25.31 -3.08 -1.58
N LYS A 6 24.67 -2.30 -0.71
CA LYS A 6 23.40 -2.70 -0.11
C LYS A 6 22.43 -2.94 -1.26
N THR A 7 22.06 -4.17 -1.47
CA THR A 7 20.90 -4.57 -2.27
C THR A 7 19.70 -3.94 -1.56
N GLU A 8 18.99 -3.02 -2.23
CA GLU A 8 17.68 -2.56 -1.75
C GLU A 8 16.80 -3.79 -1.65
N ALA A 9 16.53 -4.24 -0.43
CA ALA A 9 15.54 -5.25 -0.14
C ALA A 9 14.18 -4.73 -0.62
N ALA A 10 13.44 -5.58 -1.28
CA ALA A 10 12.05 -5.29 -1.65
C ALA A 10 11.31 -4.77 -0.42
N LEU A 11 10.44 -3.78 -0.62
CA LEU A 11 9.54 -3.18 0.37
C LEU A 11 8.61 -4.27 0.96
N SER A 12 9.10 -5.08 1.88
CA SER A 12 8.30 -6.07 2.60
C SER A 12 8.32 -5.73 4.08
N LEU A 13 7.12 -5.65 4.66
CA LEU A 13 6.98 -5.60 6.11
C LEU A 13 7.57 -6.89 6.71
N PRO A 14 8.02 -6.86 7.99
CA PRO A 14 8.38 -8.05 8.73
C PRO A 14 7.29 -9.11 8.66
N ALA A 15 7.64 -10.39 8.64
CA ALA A 15 6.68 -11.49 8.48
C ALA A 15 5.63 -11.54 9.60
N THR A 16 5.99 -11.09 10.80
CA THR A 16 5.10 -11.03 11.97
C THR A 16 4.18 -9.80 11.99
N LEU A 17 4.29 -8.88 11.01
CA LEU A 17 3.49 -7.68 10.90
C LEU A 17 2.57 -7.74 9.69
N THR A 18 1.28 -7.56 9.91
CA THR A 18 0.27 -7.43 8.85
C THR A 18 -0.37 -6.05 8.92
N LEU A 19 -0.42 -5.35 7.78
CA LEU A 19 -1.10 -4.08 7.64
C LEU A 19 -2.27 -4.25 6.68
N GLU A 20 -3.49 -3.99 7.18
CA GLU A 20 -4.71 -4.04 6.40
C GLU A 20 -5.36 -2.65 6.32
N GLY A 21 -5.97 -2.38 5.17
CA GLY A 21 -6.69 -1.13 4.93
C GLY A 21 -5.80 0.11 4.92
N GLY A 22 -6.38 1.26 5.24
CA GLY A 22 -5.75 2.59 5.16
C GLY A 22 -5.25 3.15 6.49
N LEU A 23 -4.93 2.30 7.49
CA LEU A 23 -4.48 2.77 8.80
C LEU A 23 -3.20 3.62 8.69
N PHE A 24 -2.20 3.08 8.01
CA PHE A 24 -0.96 3.75 7.64
C PHE A 24 -0.61 3.45 6.19
N LEU A 25 0.19 4.28 5.55
CA LEU A 25 0.87 3.88 4.33
C LEU A 25 2.01 2.89 4.67
N PRO A 26 2.21 1.81 3.89
CA PRO A 26 3.26 0.82 4.13
C PRO A 26 4.66 1.41 4.23
N ASP A 27 4.97 2.39 3.40
CA ASP A 27 6.24 3.12 3.47
C ASP A 27 6.44 3.81 4.82
N GLN A 28 5.38 4.35 5.40
CA GLN A 28 5.43 4.99 6.71
C GLN A 28 5.69 3.96 7.82
N VAL A 29 5.02 2.79 7.76
CA VAL A 29 5.29 1.69 8.70
C VAL A 29 6.72 1.19 8.55
N GLN A 30 7.22 1.05 7.33
CA GLN A 30 8.61 0.64 7.08
C GLN A 30 9.62 1.67 7.63
N LYS A 31 9.40 2.97 7.40
CA LYS A 31 10.23 4.02 8.00
C LYS A 31 10.20 3.92 9.53
N ALA A 32 9.05 3.67 10.12
CA ALA A 32 8.89 3.53 11.56
C ALA A 32 9.60 2.28 12.11
N THR A 33 9.53 1.14 11.42
CA THR A 33 10.26 -0.07 11.82
C THR A 33 11.78 0.11 11.75
N GLN A 34 12.26 0.88 10.78
CA GLN A 34 13.69 1.16 10.62
C GLN A 34 14.22 2.29 11.51
N GLY A 35 13.35 2.97 12.27
CA GLY A 35 13.72 4.12 13.09
C GLY A 35 13.97 5.40 12.26
N LEU A 36 13.39 5.49 11.07
CA LEU A 36 13.53 6.60 10.13
C LEU A 36 12.31 7.53 10.09
N ALA A 37 11.20 7.17 10.74
CA ALA A 37 10.04 8.03 10.86
C ALA A 37 10.30 9.18 11.84
N SER A 38 9.44 10.18 11.85
CA SER A 38 9.50 11.29 12.82
C SER A 38 9.35 10.77 14.27
N ALA A 39 9.87 11.52 15.22
CA ALA A 39 9.78 11.23 16.65
C ALA A 39 10.28 9.82 17.06
N GLN A 40 11.43 9.40 16.54
CA GLN A 40 12.05 8.09 16.84
C GLN A 40 13.47 8.20 17.44
N GLN A 41 13.85 9.37 17.93
CA GLN A 41 15.07 9.51 18.72
C GLN A 41 14.84 8.99 20.16
N ASP A 42 15.92 8.67 20.89
CA ASP A 42 15.81 8.13 22.27
C ASP A 42 14.93 9.00 23.18
N ALA A 43 15.03 10.33 23.05
CA ALA A 43 14.23 11.28 23.85
C ALA A 43 12.71 11.17 23.57
N ASP A 44 12.33 10.77 22.35
CA ASP A 44 10.91 10.69 21.96
C ASP A 44 10.19 9.49 22.59
N TYR A 45 10.94 8.51 23.10
CA TYR A 45 10.37 7.35 23.79
C TYR A 45 10.07 7.62 25.27
N ARG A 46 10.37 8.83 25.76
CA ARG A 46 10.15 9.24 27.18
C ARG A 46 10.83 8.26 28.18
N LEU A 47 11.95 7.70 27.80
CA LEU A 47 12.73 6.80 28.64
C LEU A 47 13.44 7.58 29.77
N PRO A 48 13.78 6.92 30.89
CA PRO A 48 14.60 7.50 31.92
C PRO A 48 15.91 8.07 31.37
N LYS A 49 16.38 9.17 31.93
CA LYS A 49 17.59 9.87 31.46
C LYS A 49 18.80 8.93 31.39
N GLY A 50 19.43 8.86 30.23
CA GLY A 50 20.62 8.03 29.98
C GLY A 50 20.32 6.64 29.38
N LEU A 51 19.05 6.21 29.33
CA LEU A 51 18.67 4.97 28.64
C LEU A 51 18.46 5.25 27.14
N LYS A 52 18.93 4.30 26.32
CA LYS A 52 18.70 4.31 24.86
C LYS A 52 17.55 3.39 24.51
N ALA A 53 16.79 3.75 23.49
CA ALA A 53 15.70 2.92 22.99
C ALA A 53 16.17 1.47 22.66
N LYS A 54 17.41 1.33 22.14
CA LYS A 54 18.00 0.02 21.86
C LYS A 54 18.15 -0.87 23.11
N ASP A 55 18.57 -0.29 24.20
CA ASP A 55 18.76 -1.04 25.46
C ASP A 55 17.41 -1.42 26.03
N GLU A 56 16.43 -0.51 25.93
CA GLU A 56 15.09 -0.74 26.43
C GLU A 56 14.32 -1.81 25.66
N TYR A 57 14.30 -1.80 24.32
CA TYR A 57 13.61 -2.88 23.59
C TYR A 57 14.35 -4.21 23.66
N SER A 58 15.66 -4.22 23.98
CA SER A 58 16.40 -5.47 24.26
C SER A 58 15.97 -6.06 25.59
N ARG A 59 15.81 -5.23 26.64
CA ARG A 59 15.25 -5.62 27.94
C ARG A 59 13.81 -6.11 27.79
N ALA A 60 12.99 -5.33 27.09
CA ALA A 60 11.59 -5.63 26.83
C ALA A 60 11.38 -6.96 26.09
N PHE A 61 12.25 -7.28 25.15
CA PHE A 61 12.22 -8.55 24.44
C PHE A 61 12.43 -9.76 25.37
N GLN A 62 13.41 -9.69 26.27
CA GLN A 62 13.66 -10.77 27.22
C GLN A 62 12.46 -10.97 28.15
N ILE A 63 11.86 -9.89 28.65
CA ILE A 63 10.67 -9.92 29.49
C ILE A 63 9.49 -10.52 28.72
N ALA A 64 9.22 -10.01 27.52
CA ALA A 64 8.12 -10.51 26.69
C ALA A 64 8.24 -11.99 26.34
N CYS A 65 9.46 -12.47 26.04
CA CYS A 65 9.71 -13.90 25.79
C CYS A 65 9.48 -14.76 27.04
N ALA A 66 9.86 -14.28 28.23
CA ALA A 66 9.60 -15.01 29.48
C ALA A 66 8.10 -15.07 29.80
N GLN A 67 7.39 -13.95 29.67
CA GLN A 67 5.94 -13.88 29.85
C GLN A 67 5.20 -14.77 28.84
N TRP A 68 5.65 -14.78 27.59
CA TRP A 68 5.10 -15.67 26.56
C TRP A 68 5.31 -17.14 26.89
N GLN A 69 6.48 -17.53 27.36
CA GLN A 69 6.74 -18.91 27.75
C GLN A 69 5.83 -19.38 28.87
N ASP A 70 5.62 -18.54 29.91
CA ASP A 70 4.67 -18.84 31.01
C ASP A 70 3.23 -18.96 30.49
N PHE A 71 2.81 -18.03 29.65
CA PHE A 71 1.50 -18.04 29.02
C PHE A 71 1.29 -19.29 28.13
N ALA A 72 2.25 -19.60 27.25
CA ALA A 72 2.19 -20.71 26.32
C ALA A 72 2.08 -22.08 27.01
N GLN A 73 2.78 -22.25 28.15
CA GLN A 73 2.69 -23.48 28.95
C GLN A 73 1.31 -23.69 29.56
N GLN A 74 0.53 -22.63 29.71
CA GLN A 74 -0.79 -22.68 30.34
C GLN A 74 -1.95 -22.74 29.35
N LEU A 75 -1.69 -22.60 28.04
CA LEU A 75 -2.75 -22.56 27.00
C LEU A 75 -3.62 -23.82 26.95
N GLU A 76 -3.09 -24.98 27.26
CA GLU A 76 -3.81 -26.26 27.21
C GLU A 76 -4.51 -26.59 28.53
N ARG A 77 -4.29 -25.80 29.58
CA ARG A 77 -4.89 -26.03 30.90
C ARG A 77 -6.36 -25.67 30.88
N ARG A 78 -7.20 -26.64 31.31
CA ARG A 78 -8.66 -26.48 31.39
C ARG A 78 -9.16 -26.01 32.75
N ASP A 79 -8.30 -25.98 33.75
CA ASP A 79 -8.59 -25.56 35.11
C ASP A 79 -8.42 -24.04 35.31
N ILE A 80 -7.92 -23.32 34.31
CA ILE A 80 -7.76 -21.87 34.33
C ILE A 80 -8.75 -21.25 33.35
N ASP A 81 -9.42 -20.20 33.77
CA ASP A 81 -10.29 -19.41 32.89
C ASP A 81 -9.46 -18.74 31.76
N ALA A 82 -9.83 -19.03 30.50
CA ALA A 82 -9.12 -18.56 29.34
C ALA A 82 -9.07 -17.02 29.24
N THR A 83 -10.13 -16.35 29.70
CA THR A 83 -10.22 -14.88 29.69
C THR A 83 -9.26 -14.29 30.73
N GLN A 84 -9.22 -14.86 31.95
CA GLN A 84 -8.32 -14.39 33.00
C GLN A 84 -6.87 -14.61 32.62
N LEU A 85 -6.53 -15.79 32.08
CA LEU A 85 -5.19 -16.14 31.63
C LEU A 85 -4.69 -15.15 30.57
N THR A 86 -5.52 -14.92 29.55
CA THR A 86 -5.17 -14.02 28.45
C THR A 86 -5.07 -12.57 28.93
N THR A 87 -6.02 -12.13 29.76
CA THR A 87 -6.03 -10.76 30.30
C THR A 87 -4.78 -10.48 31.11
N ARG A 88 -4.33 -11.42 31.95
CA ARG A 88 -3.10 -11.30 32.72
C ARG A 88 -1.89 -11.17 31.79
N PHE A 89 -1.74 -12.09 30.81
CA PHE A 89 -0.62 -12.05 29.87
C PHE A 89 -0.56 -10.73 29.09
N VAL A 90 -1.67 -10.29 28.50
CA VAL A 90 -1.74 -9.05 27.72
C VAL A 90 -1.42 -7.83 28.60
N GLN A 91 -1.95 -7.81 29.84
CA GLN A 91 -1.66 -6.75 30.79
C GLN A 91 -0.17 -6.67 31.12
N GLU A 92 0.45 -7.80 31.46
CA GLU A 92 1.89 -7.87 31.78
C GLU A 92 2.73 -7.48 30.55
N LEU A 93 2.43 -7.99 29.37
CA LEU A 93 3.12 -7.66 28.12
C LEU A 93 3.07 -6.16 27.81
N LEU A 94 1.90 -5.57 27.84
CA LEU A 94 1.74 -4.14 27.54
C LEU A 94 2.39 -3.27 28.60
N ARG A 95 2.30 -3.61 29.90
CA ARG A 95 2.90 -2.87 30.99
C ARG A 95 4.43 -2.96 30.98
N ASP A 96 4.97 -4.17 30.95
CA ASP A 96 6.38 -4.42 31.27
C ASP A 96 7.30 -4.36 30.03
N ALA A 97 6.76 -4.72 28.86
CA ALA A 97 7.51 -4.67 27.61
C ALA A 97 7.23 -3.41 26.78
N PHE A 98 5.99 -2.95 26.72
CA PHE A 98 5.62 -1.79 25.91
C PHE A 98 5.41 -0.48 26.71
N GLY A 99 5.51 -0.53 28.04
CA GLY A 99 5.53 0.67 28.90
C GLY A 99 4.18 1.33 29.14
N TYR A 100 3.06 0.62 28.93
CA TYR A 100 1.72 1.17 29.15
C TYR A 100 1.35 1.25 30.63
N ASN A 101 0.78 2.37 31.07
CA ASN A 101 0.16 2.51 32.38
C ASN A 101 -1.33 2.13 32.28
N LEU A 102 -1.63 0.86 32.57
CA LEU A 102 -2.94 0.28 32.40
C LEU A 102 -3.80 0.44 33.66
N ARG A 103 -5.00 0.94 33.49
CA ARG A 103 -6.04 0.97 34.54
C ARG A 103 -7.13 -0.02 34.16
N PRO A 104 -7.53 -0.94 35.04
CA PRO A 104 -8.68 -1.80 34.80
C PRO A 104 -9.92 -0.93 34.46
N ALA A 105 -10.58 -1.25 33.36
CA ALA A 105 -11.79 -0.57 32.95
C ALA A 105 -13.01 -1.41 33.34
N ARG A 106 -14.10 -0.72 33.70
CA ARG A 106 -15.44 -1.29 33.61
C ARG A 106 -15.91 -1.12 32.18
N PRO A 107 -16.92 -1.90 31.70
CA PRO A 107 -17.49 -1.66 30.38
C PRO A 107 -17.75 -0.16 30.17
N LEU A 108 -17.21 0.37 29.06
CA LEU A 108 -17.36 1.80 28.77
C LEU A 108 -18.75 2.08 28.23
N GLU A 109 -19.40 3.09 28.78
CA GLU A 109 -20.72 3.53 28.31
C GLU A 109 -20.55 4.72 27.35
N VAL A 110 -20.98 4.55 26.10
CA VAL A 110 -20.98 5.60 25.07
C VAL A 110 -22.34 5.51 24.35
N ASP A 111 -23.05 6.63 24.25
CA ASP A 111 -24.36 6.76 23.60
C ASP A 111 -25.40 5.70 24.08
N GLY A 112 -25.40 5.43 25.40
CA GLY A 112 -26.32 4.45 26.00
C GLY A 112 -26.00 2.98 25.71
N ARG A 113 -24.84 2.69 25.10
CA ARG A 113 -24.33 1.35 24.82
C ARG A 113 -23.13 1.06 25.72
N ARG A 114 -22.99 -0.20 26.14
CA ARG A 114 -21.85 -0.65 26.94
C ARG A 114 -20.92 -1.55 26.17
N TYR A 115 -19.68 -1.14 26.09
CA TYR A 115 -18.63 -1.81 25.30
C TYR A 115 -17.68 -2.61 26.20
N PRO A 116 -17.30 -3.86 25.83
CA PRO A 116 -16.49 -4.74 26.67
C PRO A 116 -14.99 -4.36 26.63
N VAL A 117 -14.62 -3.27 27.30
CA VAL A 117 -13.23 -2.82 27.41
C VAL A 117 -12.58 -3.41 28.66
N SER A 118 -11.36 -3.95 28.55
CA SER A 118 -10.60 -4.55 29.64
C SER A 118 -9.77 -3.53 30.42
N PHE A 119 -9.09 -2.63 29.70
CA PHE A 119 -8.19 -1.64 30.27
C PHE A 119 -8.29 -0.30 29.55
N LEU A 120 -7.85 0.75 30.22
CA LEU A 120 -7.59 2.07 29.67
C LEU A 120 -6.14 2.48 29.94
N ALA A 121 -5.46 2.99 28.91
CA ALA A 121 -4.19 3.70 29.05
C ALA A 121 -4.38 5.15 28.60
N GLY A 122 -4.76 6.04 29.51
CA GLY A 122 -5.27 7.36 29.15
C GLY A 122 -6.56 7.23 28.34
N ASN A 123 -6.58 7.76 27.12
CA ASN A 123 -7.71 7.66 26.18
C ASN A 123 -7.58 6.47 25.19
N LEU A 124 -6.67 5.54 25.44
CA LEU A 124 -6.51 4.35 24.62
C LEU A 124 -7.26 3.18 25.26
N PRO A 125 -8.43 2.73 24.73
CA PRO A 125 -9.11 1.54 25.18
C PRO A 125 -8.37 0.28 24.69
N ILE A 126 -8.33 -0.71 25.55
CA ILE A 126 -7.73 -2.01 25.28
C ILE A 126 -8.77 -3.10 25.56
N LEU A 127 -9.11 -3.88 24.56
CA LEU A 127 -10.02 -5.00 24.65
C LEU A 127 -9.24 -6.30 24.57
N VAL A 128 -9.42 -7.16 25.55
CA VAL A 128 -8.79 -8.47 25.59
C VAL A 128 -9.85 -9.54 25.45
N ALA A 129 -9.74 -10.34 24.41
CA ALA A 129 -10.54 -11.54 24.18
C ALA A 129 -9.79 -12.78 24.72
N PRO A 130 -10.48 -13.87 25.06
CA PRO A 130 -9.81 -15.12 25.45
C PRO A 130 -8.97 -15.67 24.28
N HIS A 131 -7.87 -16.34 24.58
CA HIS A 131 -6.96 -16.92 23.57
C HIS A 131 -7.61 -17.99 22.68
N THR A 132 -8.76 -18.50 23.10
CA THR A 132 -9.58 -19.47 22.36
C THR A 132 -10.49 -18.83 21.30
N LEU A 133 -10.64 -17.50 21.32
CA LEU A 133 -11.47 -16.74 20.39
C LEU A 133 -10.58 -15.98 19.38
N GLY A 134 -10.83 -16.16 18.09
CA GLY A 134 -10.19 -15.36 17.04
C GLY A 134 -10.69 -13.91 17.07
N LEU A 135 -9.85 -12.96 16.63
CA LEU A 135 -10.22 -11.55 16.64
C LEU A 135 -11.34 -11.22 15.64
N ASP A 136 -11.58 -12.10 14.68
CA ASP A 136 -12.62 -11.99 13.66
C ASP A 136 -13.79 -12.98 13.91
N ASP A 137 -13.78 -13.73 15.01
CA ASP A 137 -14.82 -14.67 15.37
C ASP A 137 -15.84 -13.99 16.28
N ALA A 138 -17.14 -14.17 15.98
CA ALA A 138 -18.21 -13.56 16.77
C ALA A 138 -18.54 -14.38 18.02
N ASP A 139 -18.56 -13.74 19.18
CA ASP A 139 -18.90 -14.35 20.47
C ASP A 139 -19.84 -13.48 21.31
N ALA A 140 -20.59 -14.12 22.20
CA ALA A 140 -21.51 -13.44 23.09
C ALA A 140 -20.79 -12.58 24.16
N SER A 141 -19.59 -12.96 24.57
CA SER A 141 -18.79 -12.17 25.52
C SER A 141 -18.32 -10.83 24.95
N MET A 142 -18.33 -10.70 23.63
CA MET A 142 -17.98 -9.47 22.91
C MET A 142 -19.22 -8.64 22.53
N ALA A 143 -20.41 -9.04 22.98
CA ALA A 143 -21.65 -8.31 22.70
C ALA A 143 -21.59 -6.89 23.28
N ILE A 144 -22.14 -5.95 22.54
CA ILE A 144 -22.32 -4.55 22.98
C ILE A 144 -23.73 -4.43 23.54
N GLU A 145 -23.85 -4.22 24.85
CA GLU A 145 -25.15 -4.03 25.49
C GLU A 145 -25.84 -2.78 24.94
N GLY A 146 -27.09 -2.90 24.58
CA GLY A 146 -27.89 -1.82 23.97
C GLY A 146 -27.75 -1.69 22.44
N SER A 147 -26.93 -2.53 21.77
CA SER A 147 -26.79 -2.49 20.30
C SER A 147 -27.79 -3.35 19.53
N GLY A 148 -28.57 -4.18 20.23
CA GLY A 148 -29.49 -5.18 19.63
C GLY A 148 -28.78 -6.43 19.08
N SER A 149 -27.48 -6.44 18.91
CA SER A 149 -26.70 -7.60 18.46
C SER A 149 -26.24 -8.44 19.66
N ARG A 150 -26.52 -9.76 19.62
CA ARG A 150 -26.15 -10.69 20.69
C ARG A 150 -24.73 -11.22 20.63
N ARG A 151 -24.04 -11.03 19.51
CA ARG A 151 -22.66 -11.50 19.27
C ARG A 151 -21.94 -10.50 18.41
N LYS A 152 -20.69 -10.23 18.75
CA LYS A 152 -19.78 -9.38 17.98
C LYS A 152 -18.40 -10.04 17.92
N THR A 153 -17.59 -9.68 16.93
CA THR A 153 -16.16 -10.02 16.98
C THR A 153 -15.44 -9.04 17.89
N PRO A 154 -14.31 -9.40 18.51
CA PRO A 154 -13.47 -8.45 19.27
C PRO A 154 -13.10 -7.22 18.44
N PHE A 155 -12.77 -7.42 17.15
CA PHE A 155 -12.48 -6.34 16.21
C PHE A 155 -13.67 -5.39 16.05
N GLN A 156 -14.88 -5.92 15.77
CA GLN A 156 -16.08 -5.11 15.59
C GLN A 156 -16.46 -4.34 16.86
N ALA A 157 -16.36 -4.98 18.05
CA ALA A 157 -16.68 -4.32 19.30
C ALA A 157 -15.80 -3.09 19.56
N MET A 158 -14.49 -3.20 19.29
CA MET A 158 -13.57 -2.07 19.40
C MET A 158 -13.84 -1.02 18.32
N GLN A 159 -14.01 -1.41 17.07
CA GLN A 159 -14.23 -0.47 15.97
C GLN A 159 -15.53 0.35 16.19
N GLU A 160 -16.62 -0.29 16.63
CA GLU A 160 -17.86 0.42 16.95
C GLU A 160 -17.70 1.36 18.14
N LEU A 161 -16.91 1.00 19.16
CA LEU A 161 -16.57 1.89 20.26
C LEU A 161 -15.83 3.14 19.76
N LEU A 162 -14.79 2.96 18.96
CA LEU A 162 -14.00 4.08 18.44
C LEU A 162 -14.85 5.01 17.57
N ASN A 163 -15.72 4.44 16.74
CA ASN A 163 -16.59 5.23 15.87
C ASN A 163 -17.72 5.95 16.63
N ALA A 164 -18.14 5.42 17.77
CA ALA A 164 -19.18 6.05 18.61
C ALA A 164 -18.62 7.17 19.52
N SER A 165 -17.31 7.23 19.73
CA SER A 165 -16.71 8.11 20.72
C SER A 165 -15.82 9.17 20.06
N GLU A 166 -16.16 10.44 20.21
CA GLU A 166 -15.32 11.56 19.75
C GLU A 166 -13.97 11.67 20.50
N SER A 167 -13.87 11.08 21.70
CA SER A 167 -12.67 11.16 22.54
C SER A 167 -11.69 9.99 22.39
N LEU A 168 -12.12 8.89 21.76
CA LEU A 168 -11.34 7.67 21.62
C LEU A 168 -10.97 7.45 20.14
N LEU A 169 -9.79 7.88 19.74
CA LEU A 169 -9.36 7.83 18.34
C LEU A 169 -8.64 6.53 17.99
N TRP A 170 -7.89 5.95 18.93
CA TRP A 170 -7.10 4.74 18.75
C TRP A 170 -7.48 3.68 19.79
N GLY A 171 -7.34 2.41 19.44
CA GLY A 171 -7.61 1.29 20.34
C GLY A 171 -6.72 0.08 20.06
N ILE A 172 -6.57 -0.79 21.05
CA ILE A 172 -5.85 -2.06 20.94
C ILE A 172 -6.81 -3.20 21.22
N VAL A 173 -6.76 -4.24 20.39
CA VAL A 173 -7.47 -5.51 20.60
C VAL A 173 -6.45 -6.64 20.61
N SER A 174 -6.55 -7.56 21.59
CA SER A 174 -5.69 -8.73 21.62
C SER A 174 -6.42 -9.95 22.18
N ASN A 175 -6.07 -11.13 21.65
CA ASN A 175 -6.44 -12.42 22.23
C ASN A 175 -5.20 -13.16 22.79
N GLY A 176 -4.11 -12.46 23.03
CA GLY A 176 -2.85 -13.03 23.49
C GLY A 176 -2.04 -13.76 22.40
N ARG A 177 -2.67 -14.14 21.28
CA ARG A 177 -1.99 -14.72 20.10
C ARG A 177 -1.72 -13.70 19.04
N GLN A 178 -2.62 -12.72 18.90
CA GLN A 178 -2.57 -11.60 17.99
C GLN A 178 -2.81 -10.30 18.77
N LEU A 179 -2.20 -9.22 18.33
CA LEU A 179 -2.43 -7.88 18.83
C LEU A 179 -2.68 -6.96 17.65
N ARG A 180 -3.82 -6.27 17.64
CA ARG A 180 -4.20 -5.32 16.60
C ARG A 180 -4.28 -3.91 17.17
N LEU A 181 -3.66 -2.97 16.45
CA LEU A 181 -3.87 -1.54 16.63
C LEU A 181 -4.93 -1.07 15.62
N LEU A 182 -5.96 -0.40 16.11
CA LEU A 182 -7.07 0.13 15.34
C LEU A 182 -7.17 1.65 15.52
N ARG A 183 -7.86 2.29 14.59
CA ARG A 183 -8.25 3.69 14.65
C ARG A 183 -9.73 3.84 14.31
N ASP A 184 -10.33 4.90 14.81
CA ASP A 184 -11.61 5.39 14.31
C ASP A 184 -11.58 5.46 12.77
N ALA A 185 -12.58 4.89 12.12
CA ALA A 185 -12.67 4.79 10.67
C ALA A 185 -14.05 5.23 10.19
N ALA A 186 -14.08 6.10 9.20
CA ALA A 186 -15.32 6.56 8.58
C ALA A 186 -16.09 5.44 7.86
N SER A 187 -15.45 4.32 7.54
CA SER A 187 -16.05 3.18 6.85
C SER A 187 -15.84 1.90 7.65
N LEU A 188 -16.95 1.23 7.99
CA LEU A 188 -16.96 -0.08 8.66
C LEU A 188 -16.79 -1.26 7.68
N THR A 189 -16.88 -1.01 6.39
CA THR A 189 -16.95 -2.07 5.37
C THR A 189 -15.59 -2.68 5.02
N ARG A 190 -14.48 -1.97 5.31
CA ARG A 190 -13.14 -2.49 5.11
C ARG A 190 -12.37 -2.46 6.42
N PRO A 191 -11.91 -3.61 6.93
CA PRO A 191 -11.08 -3.64 8.12
C PRO A 191 -9.80 -2.84 7.89
N SER A 192 -9.42 -2.04 8.90
CA SER A 192 -8.21 -1.21 8.86
C SER A 192 -7.47 -1.36 10.18
N PHE A 193 -6.34 -2.07 10.16
CA PHE A 193 -5.56 -2.37 11.37
C PHE A 193 -4.09 -2.66 11.07
N LEU A 194 -3.27 -2.52 12.08
CA LEU A 194 -1.92 -3.08 12.15
C LEU A 194 -1.95 -4.26 13.11
N GLU A 195 -1.64 -5.46 12.63
CA GLU A 195 -1.62 -6.69 13.43
C GLU A 195 -0.20 -7.18 13.65
N ILE A 196 0.04 -7.70 14.84
CA ILE A 196 1.26 -8.42 15.22
C ILE A 196 0.88 -9.85 15.59
N ASP A 197 1.52 -10.82 14.95
CA ASP A 197 1.48 -12.22 15.34
C ASP A 197 2.43 -12.45 16.53
N LEU A 198 1.86 -12.53 17.74
CA LEU A 198 2.62 -12.75 18.97
C LEU A 198 3.13 -14.18 19.08
N VAL A 199 2.46 -15.16 18.44
CA VAL A 199 2.87 -16.56 18.44
C VAL A 199 4.20 -16.71 17.70
N ASP A 200 4.27 -16.16 16.50
CA ASP A 200 5.52 -16.23 15.72
C ASP A 200 6.59 -15.29 16.30
N LEU A 201 6.20 -14.05 16.63
CA LEU A 201 7.14 -13.05 17.16
C LEU A 201 7.88 -13.51 18.41
N LEU A 202 7.14 -14.01 19.42
CA LEU A 202 7.70 -14.37 20.74
C LEU A 202 8.04 -15.87 20.84
N GLY A 203 7.23 -16.74 20.21
CA GLY A 203 7.46 -18.18 20.18
C GLY A 203 8.71 -18.56 19.40
N SER A 204 8.92 -17.97 18.24
CA SER A 204 10.12 -18.14 17.41
C SER A 204 11.27 -17.21 17.81
N LYS A 205 11.06 -16.33 18.79
CA LYS A 205 12.07 -15.40 19.35
C LYS A 205 12.69 -14.46 18.29
N HIS A 206 11.87 -13.86 17.46
CA HIS A 206 12.32 -12.93 16.40
C HIS A 206 12.71 -11.54 16.96
N TYR A 207 13.92 -11.43 17.52
CA TYR A 207 14.40 -10.19 18.16
C TYR A 207 14.32 -8.94 17.26
N ALA A 208 14.75 -9.05 16.00
CA ALA A 208 14.75 -7.91 15.08
C ALA A 208 13.32 -7.41 14.79
N GLU A 209 12.37 -8.33 14.65
CA GLU A 209 10.96 -8.02 14.42
C GLU A 209 10.28 -7.49 15.68
N PHE A 210 10.67 -8.00 16.86
CA PHE A 210 10.23 -7.43 18.14
C PHE A 210 10.69 -5.98 18.30
N ALA A 211 11.94 -5.66 17.95
CA ALA A 211 12.41 -4.28 17.98
C ALA A 211 11.60 -3.36 17.05
N ASN A 212 11.14 -3.88 15.90
CA ASN A 212 10.26 -3.16 14.98
C ASN A 212 8.88 -2.95 15.61
N ALA A 213 8.26 -4.01 16.15
CA ALA A 213 6.98 -3.95 16.86
C ALA A 213 7.04 -2.99 18.06
N TRP A 214 8.12 -3.03 18.82
CA TRP A 214 8.32 -2.12 19.94
C TRP A 214 8.38 -0.66 19.52
N ARG A 215 9.10 -0.32 18.44
CA ARG A 215 9.13 1.05 17.92
C ARG A 215 7.75 1.53 17.49
N LEU A 216 6.93 0.64 16.96
CA LEU A 216 5.56 0.97 16.51
C LEU A 216 4.58 1.13 17.68
N LEU A 217 4.66 0.26 18.69
CA LEU A 217 3.62 0.13 19.73
C LEU A 217 4.03 0.57 21.12
N HIS A 218 5.26 1.04 21.36
CA HIS A 218 5.64 1.55 22.68
C HIS A 218 4.67 2.65 23.15
N ALA A 219 4.30 2.66 24.42
CA ALA A 219 3.29 3.55 25.00
C ALA A 219 3.49 5.03 24.66
N SER A 220 4.72 5.48 24.47
CA SER A 220 5.02 6.84 24.03
C SER A 220 4.41 7.23 22.68
N ARG A 221 4.03 6.25 21.85
CA ARG A 221 3.39 6.50 20.54
C ARG A 221 1.95 6.91 20.69
N ALA A 222 1.26 6.34 21.69
CA ALA A 222 -0.15 6.55 21.96
C ALA A 222 -0.41 7.78 22.84
N LEU A 223 0.55 8.14 23.70
CA LEU A 223 0.32 9.12 24.76
C LEU A 223 0.23 10.54 24.22
N THR A 224 -0.86 11.17 24.56
CA THR A 224 -1.11 12.62 24.40
C THR A 224 -1.51 13.20 25.72
N ASP A 225 -1.30 14.49 25.90
CA ASP A 225 -1.62 15.11 27.17
C ASP A 225 -3.13 15.28 27.39
N THR A 226 -3.97 15.37 26.34
CA THR A 226 -5.42 15.55 26.51
C THR A 226 -6.28 15.10 25.31
N GLN A 227 -5.73 14.96 24.11
CA GLN A 227 -6.48 14.55 22.92
C GLN A 227 -5.63 13.66 22.03
N ASN A 228 -6.16 12.53 21.58
CA ASN A 228 -5.50 11.56 20.72
C ASN A 228 -5.05 12.12 19.34
N THR A 229 -5.52 13.31 18.97
CA THR A 229 -5.18 13.97 17.71
C THR A 229 -3.71 14.40 17.62
N SER A 230 -2.98 14.46 18.74
CA SER A 230 -1.57 14.82 18.79
C SER A 230 -0.61 13.66 19.06
N CYS A 231 -1.10 12.41 19.09
CA CYS A 231 -0.26 11.24 19.29
C CYS A 231 0.67 10.98 18.09
N ILE A 232 1.73 10.20 18.31
CA ILE A 232 2.72 9.92 17.26
C ILE A 232 2.10 9.11 16.12
N TRP A 233 1.20 8.18 16.39
CA TRP A 233 0.47 7.42 15.35
C TRP A 233 -0.32 8.36 14.43
N GLU A 234 -1.01 9.38 14.98
CA GLU A 234 -1.75 10.33 14.18
C GLU A 234 -0.82 11.20 13.33
N ARG A 235 0.33 11.59 13.91
CA ARG A 235 1.36 12.30 13.15
C ARG A 235 1.88 11.47 11.99
N TRP A 236 2.24 10.20 12.22
CA TRP A 236 2.72 9.31 11.16
C TRP A 236 1.67 9.08 10.07
N ARG A 237 0.40 8.93 10.47
CA ARG A 237 -0.70 8.81 9.52
C ARG A 237 -0.83 10.06 8.65
N HIS A 238 -0.79 11.23 9.24
CA HIS A 238 -0.86 12.50 8.53
C HIS A 238 0.34 12.73 7.60
N GLU A 239 1.56 12.47 8.07
CA GLU A 239 2.78 12.52 7.26
C GLU A 239 2.69 11.57 6.07
N GLY A 240 2.22 10.34 6.28
CA GLY A 240 1.98 9.36 5.21
C GLY A 240 0.96 9.86 4.20
N GLN A 241 -0.19 10.39 4.65
CA GLN A 241 -1.21 10.94 3.75
C GLN A 241 -0.70 12.12 2.92
N GLN A 242 0.06 13.02 3.53
CA GLN A 242 0.70 14.14 2.80
C GLN A 242 1.70 13.63 1.77
N GLU A 243 2.49 12.63 2.11
CA GLU A 243 3.45 12.00 1.20
C GLU A 243 2.72 11.27 0.05
N GLY A 244 1.64 10.56 0.34
CA GLY A 244 0.77 9.93 -0.66
C GLY A 244 0.14 10.93 -1.64
N THR A 245 -0.28 12.10 -1.18
CA THR A 245 -0.77 13.18 -2.06
C THR A 245 0.33 13.71 -2.97
N ARG A 246 1.53 13.92 -2.45
CA ARG A 246 2.70 14.35 -3.24
C ARG A 246 3.12 13.31 -4.28
N VAL A 247 3.00 12.02 -3.96
CA VAL A 247 3.29 10.93 -4.90
C VAL A 247 2.23 10.88 -6.01
N ARG A 248 0.95 11.12 -5.70
CA ARG A 248 -0.12 11.24 -6.73
C ARG A 248 0.14 12.36 -7.72
N ASP A 249 0.50 13.55 -7.23
CA ASP A 249 0.84 14.68 -8.10
C ASP A 249 2.10 14.38 -8.94
N GLY A 250 3.07 13.71 -8.34
CA GLY A 250 4.26 13.22 -9.03
C GLY A 250 3.94 12.19 -10.11
N LEU A 251 2.98 11.28 -9.86
CA LEU A 251 2.55 10.28 -10.83
C LEU A 251 1.81 10.94 -12.00
N ARG A 252 0.91 11.90 -11.77
CA ARG A 252 0.25 12.65 -12.84
C ARG A 252 1.26 13.24 -13.82
N ASN A 253 2.25 13.94 -13.29
CA ASN A 253 3.33 14.53 -14.09
C ASN A 253 4.17 13.46 -14.79
N GLY A 254 4.39 12.31 -14.13
CA GLY A 254 5.10 11.18 -14.71
C GLY A 254 4.34 10.55 -15.87
N VAL A 255 3.03 10.37 -15.73
CA VAL A 255 2.18 9.82 -16.81
C VAL A 255 2.12 10.76 -18.02
N GLU A 256 2.00 12.08 -17.80
CA GLU A 256 2.04 13.06 -18.90
C GLU A 256 3.38 12.98 -19.67
N LYS A 257 4.50 12.93 -18.96
CA LYS A 257 5.82 12.77 -19.59
C LYS A 257 5.97 11.44 -20.32
N ALA A 258 5.47 10.35 -19.71
CA ALA A 258 5.51 9.05 -20.36
C ALA A 258 4.69 9.02 -21.64
N LEU A 259 3.52 9.67 -21.68
CA LEU A 259 2.70 9.80 -22.89
C LEU A 259 3.44 10.55 -24.00
N LEU A 260 4.11 11.66 -23.66
CA LEU A 260 4.93 12.42 -24.61
C LEU A 260 6.07 11.58 -25.18
N THR A 261 6.84 10.95 -24.29
CA THR A 261 7.98 10.10 -24.67
C THR A 261 7.54 8.91 -25.54
N LEU A 262 6.44 8.25 -25.19
CA LEU A 262 5.91 7.13 -25.97
C LEU A 262 5.36 7.61 -27.32
N GLY A 263 4.57 8.69 -27.32
CA GLY A 263 4.00 9.25 -28.53
C GLY A 263 5.06 9.68 -29.54
N GLU A 264 6.10 10.34 -29.07
CA GLU A 264 7.25 10.73 -29.88
C GLU A 264 8.06 9.51 -30.33
N GLY A 265 8.35 8.57 -29.42
CA GLY A 265 9.14 7.37 -29.71
C GLY A 265 8.52 6.50 -30.82
N PHE A 266 7.22 6.30 -30.83
CA PHE A 266 6.52 5.59 -31.90
C PHE A 266 6.61 6.35 -33.24
N LEU A 267 6.52 7.68 -33.24
CA LEU A 267 6.65 8.49 -34.47
C LEU A 267 8.08 8.50 -35.00
N GLN A 268 9.07 8.53 -34.13
CA GLN A 268 10.49 8.61 -34.52
C GLN A 268 11.06 7.28 -34.98
N HIS A 269 10.51 6.13 -34.54
CA HIS A 269 11.07 4.83 -34.84
C HIS A 269 11.10 4.56 -36.36
N PRO A 270 12.26 4.18 -36.93
CA PRO A 270 12.42 4.03 -38.39
C PRO A 270 11.45 3.06 -39.04
N SER A 271 11.12 1.95 -38.36
CA SER A 271 10.27 0.89 -38.91
C SER A 271 8.77 1.23 -38.91
N ASN A 272 8.35 2.40 -38.42
CA ASN A 272 6.94 2.77 -38.27
C ASN A 272 6.38 3.64 -39.40
N ASP A 273 6.84 3.40 -40.65
CA ASP A 273 6.33 4.16 -41.82
C ASP A 273 4.84 3.97 -41.99
N ASN A 274 4.30 2.76 -41.75
CA ASN A 274 2.87 2.48 -41.86
C ASN A 274 2.05 3.30 -40.83
N LEU A 275 2.54 3.44 -39.59
CA LEU A 275 1.88 4.24 -38.56
C LEU A 275 1.85 5.72 -38.97
N ARG A 276 2.97 6.26 -39.48
CA ARG A 276 3.06 7.64 -39.95
C ARG A 276 2.14 7.88 -41.15
N ALA A 277 2.13 6.97 -42.12
CA ALA A 277 1.26 7.07 -43.28
C ALA A 277 -0.24 7.02 -42.89
N ALA A 278 -0.61 6.20 -41.91
CA ALA A 278 -1.99 6.14 -41.42
C ALA A 278 -2.39 7.44 -40.69
N LEU A 279 -1.51 8.08 -39.95
CA LEU A 279 -1.72 9.38 -39.32
C LEU A 279 -1.80 10.51 -40.33
N ASP A 280 -0.92 10.52 -41.33
CA ASP A 280 -0.85 11.55 -42.38
C ASP A 280 -2.07 11.50 -43.29
N SER A 281 -2.53 10.33 -43.66
CA SER A 281 -3.72 10.14 -44.47
C SER A 281 -5.05 10.34 -43.72
N GLY A 282 -5.01 10.47 -42.39
CA GLY A 282 -6.19 10.54 -41.54
C GLY A 282 -6.89 9.20 -41.30
N GLN A 283 -6.35 8.07 -41.81
CA GLN A 283 -6.87 6.73 -41.53
C GLN A 283 -6.81 6.42 -40.03
N LEU A 284 -5.77 6.88 -39.34
CA LEU A 284 -5.66 6.93 -37.89
C LEU A 284 -5.81 8.40 -37.44
N GLY A 285 -6.90 8.73 -36.77
CA GLY A 285 -7.08 10.08 -36.21
C GLY A 285 -6.13 10.36 -35.04
N ARG A 286 -5.78 11.63 -34.81
CA ARG A 286 -4.90 12.07 -33.70
C ARG A 286 -5.45 11.62 -32.34
N ASP A 287 -6.76 11.79 -32.12
CA ASP A 287 -7.42 11.36 -30.89
C ASP A 287 -7.38 9.85 -30.71
N ALA A 288 -7.55 9.08 -31.81
CA ALA A 288 -7.47 7.63 -31.76
C ALA A 288 -6.04 7.16 -31.43
N TYR A 289 -5.01 7.82 -31.95
CA TYR A 289 -3.62 7.58 -31.58
C TYR A 289 -3.37 7.87 -30.12
N PHE A 290 -3.84 9.00 -29.61
CA PHE A 290 -3.74 9.38 -28.21
C PHE A 290 -4.49 8.39 -27.29
N GLN A 291 -5.67 7.94 -27.67
CA GLN A 291 -6.42 6.94 -26.91
C GLN A 291 -5.66 5.60 -26.80
N GLN A 292 -4.94 5.19 -27.85
CA GLN A 292 -4.10 4.01 -27.78
C GLN A 292 -2.88 4.21 -26.87
N LEU A 293 -2.26 5.40 -26.88
CA LEU A 293 -1.17 5.74 -25.93
C LEU A 293 -1.67 5.71 -24.47
N LEU A 294 -2.84 6.27 -24.19
CA LEU A 294 -3.47 6.19 -22.87
C LEU A 294 -3.67 4.73 -22.43
N ARG A 295 -4.26 3.90 -23.30
CA ARG A 295 -4.49 2.49 -23.00
C ARG A 295 -3.17 1.74 -22.80
N LEU A 296 -2.13 2.06 -23.56
CA LEU A 296 -0.79 1.49 -23.37
C LEU A 296 -0.24 1.83 -21.97
N VAL A 297 -0.33 3.10 -21.55
CA VAL A 297 0.09 3.51 -20.21
C VAL A 297 -0.72 2.78 -19.12
N TYR A 298 -2.03 2.59 -19.32
CA TYR A 298 -2.86 1.83 -18.38
C TYR A 298 -2.49 0.35 -18.32
N ARG A 299 -2.16 -0.29 -19.45
CA ARG A 299 -1.61 -1.65 -19.47
C ARG A 299 -0.35 -1.75 -18.62
N LEU A 300 0.56 -0.78 -18.75
CA LEU A 300 1.80 -0.74 -17.97
C LEU A 300 1.53 -0.56 -16.47
N ILE A 301 0.67 0.40 -16.10
CA ILE A 301 0.29 0.66 -14.70
C ILE A 301 -0.43 -0.56 -14.10
N PHE A 302 -1.34 -1.19 -14.85
CA PHE A 302 -2.02 -2.40 -14.40
C PHE A 302 -1.01 -3.52 -14.08
N VAL A 303 -0.08 -3.80 -15.01
CA VAL A 303 0.92 -4.85 -14.80
C VAL A 303 1.81 -4.52 -13.60
N PHE A 304 2.24 -3.26 -13.42
CA PHE A 304 2.97 -2.84 -12.22
C PHE A 304 2.18 -3.13 -10.95
N THR A 305 0.90 -2.81 -10.93
CA THR A 305 0.03 -3.02 -9.77
C THR A 305 -0.11 -4.49 -9.42
N VAL A 306 -0.40 -5.36 -10.41
CA VAL A 306 -0.62 -6.78 -10.15
C VAL A 306 0.69 -7.52 -9.82
N GLU A 307 1.84 -7.11 -10.41
CA GLU A 307 3.16 -7.62 -10.04
C GLU A 307 3.50 -7.28 -8.58
N GLU A 308 3.32 -6.02 -8.15
CA GLU A 308 3.64 -5.58 -6.80
C GLU A 308 2.70 -6.17 -5.74
N ARG A 309 1.44 -6.41 -6.10
CA ARG A 309 0.47 -7.10 -5.24
C ARG A 309 0.66 -8.61 -5.19
N GLY A 310 1.45 -9.17 -6.11
CA GLY A 310 1.68 -10.61 -6.20
C GLY A 310 0.46 -11.41 -6.65
N VAL A 311 -0.51 -10.77 -7.33
CA VAL A 311 -1.77 -11.39 -7.77
C VAL A 311 -1.82 -11.69 -9.26
N LEU A 312 -0.74 -11.45 -9.99
CA LEU A 312 -0.67 -11.67 -11.45
C LEU A 312 -0.85 -13.14 -11.83
N HIS A 313 -0.28 -14.03 -11.03
CA HIS A 313 -0.19 -15.46 -11.36
C HIS A 313 -1.19 -16.29 -10.55
N PRO A 314 -1.67 -17.42 -11.12
CA PRO A 314 -2.46 -18.40 -10.36
C PRO A 314 -1.70 -18.89 -9.12
N GLN A 315 -2.41 -19.13 -8.02
CA GLN A 315 -1.79 -19.52 -6.73
C GLN A 315 -1.45 -21.01 -6.63
N TRP A 316 -1.37 -21.72 -7.76
CA TRP A 316 -1.01 -23.14 -7.80
C TRP A 316 0.48 -23.34 -7.47
N ASN A 317 0.78 -24.41 -6.74
CA ASN A 317 2.12 -24.70 -6.21
C ASN A 317 2.79 -25.91 -6.90
N ASP A 318 2.27 -26.37 -8.04
CA ASP A 318 2.88 -27.41 -8.83
C ASP A 318 4.22 -26.96 -9.45
N PRO A 319 5.12 -27.91 -9.78
CA PRO A 319 6.45 -27.59 -10.31
C PRO A 319 6.42 -26.83 -11.64
N GLU A 320 5.44 -27.09 -12.49
CA GLU A 320 5.32 -26.47 -13.81
C GLU A 320 4.94 -24.99 -13.67
N THR A 321 3.92 -24.67 -12.87
CA THR A 321 3.52 -23.30 -12.58
C THR A 321 4.66 -22.51 -11.90
N LYS A 322 5.41 -23.14 -10.98
CA LYS A 322 6.59 -22.50 -10.37
C LYS A 322 7.68 -22.18 -11.40
N ALA A 323 7.95 -23.09 -12.33
CA ALA A 323 8.92 -22.86 -13.41
C ALA A 323 8.46 -21.74 -14.34
N ALA A 324 7.17 -21.70 -14.70
CA ALA A 324 6.57 -20.66 -15.53
C ALA A 324 6.64 -19.28 -14.87
N ARG A 325 6.31 -19.15 -13.57
CA ARG A 325 6.46 -17.90 -12.79
C ARG A 325 7.92 -17.44 -12.77
N ARG A 326 8.84 -18.37 -12.61
CA ARG A 326 10.27 -18.05 -12.62
C ARG A 326 10.71 -17.53 -14.00
N ALA A 327 10.27 -18.16 -15.08
CA ALA A 327 10.54 -17.72 -16.45
C ALA A 327 10.00 -16.29 -16.68
N TYR A 328 8.79 -15.99 -16.20
CA TYR A 328 8.23 -14.65 -16.23
C TYR A 328 9.11 -13.66 -15.45
N ALA A 329 9.41 -13.97 -14.21
CA ALA A 329 10.17 -13.06 -13.32
C ALA A 329 11.58 -12.75 -13.87
N GLU A 330 12.26 -13.73 -14.44
CA GLU A 330 13.62 -13.58 -14.96
C GLU A 330 13.67 -12.91 -16.34
N GLY A 331 12.67 -13.16 -17.21
CA GLY A 331 12.69 -12.73 -18.61
C GLY A 331 11.75 -11.58 -18.97
N TYR A 332 10.57 -11.52 -18.37
CA TYR A 332 9.45 -10.71 -18.87
C TYR A 332 8.88 -9.70 -17.87
N ALA A 333 9.12 -9.85 -16.56
CA ALA A 333 8.55 -8.98 -15.55
C ALA A 333 8.91 -7.51 -15.77
N LEU A 334 7.91 -6.61 -15.68
CA LEU A 334 8.11 -5.18 -15.79
C LEU A 334 8.93 -4.65 -14.59
N ALA A 335 8.86 -5.30 -13.44
CA ALA A 335 9.69 -4.98 -12.27
C ALA A 335 11.19 -5.03 -12.59
N ARG A 336 11.63 -5.91 -13.50
CA ARG A 336 13.00 -5.98 -14.02
C ARG A 336 13.40 -4.70 -14.75
N LEU A 337 12.49 -4.13 -15.53
CA LEU A 337 12.73 -2.92 -16.31
C LEU A 337 12.81 -1.66 -15.44
N ARG A 338 12.24 -1.67 -14.22
CA ARG A 338 12.40 -0.59 -13.25
C ARG A 338 13.86 -0.23 -13.00
N ASN A 339 14.69 -1.26 -12.74
CA ASN A 339 16.12 -1.04 -12.50
C ASN A 339 16.88 -0.68 -13.78
N PHE A 340 16.41 -1.13 -14.95
CA PHE A 340 16.98 -0.78 -16.23
C PHE A 340 16.71 0.67 -16.60
N SER A 341 15.54 1.20 -16.24
CA SER A 341 15.14 2.58 -16.53
C SER A 341 16.06 3.64 -15.91
N LEU A 342 16.78 3.31 -14.82
CA LEU A 342 17.77 4.20 -14.20
C LEU A 342 19.17 4.09 -14.78
N LYS A 343 19.43 3.12 -15.67
CA LYS A 343 20.75 2.88 -16.24
C LYS A 343 20.83 3.45 -17.66
N ARG A 344 21.99 4.02 -18.03
CA ARG A 344 22.23 4.54 -19.39
C ARG A 344 22.43 3.43 -20.42
N ARG A 345 23.15 2.35 -20.05
CA ARG A 345 23.56 1.30 -20.99
C ARG A 345 22.41 0.54 -21.67
N PRO A 346 21.28 0.20 -20.99
CA PRO A 346 20.16 -0.45 -21.64
C PRO A 346 19.34 0.46 -22.58
N ARG A 347 19.52 1.78 -22.51
CA ARG A 347 18.85 2.76 -23.37
C ARG A 347 19.57 2.81 -24.72
N ASN A 348 19.12 2.00 -25.62
CA ASN A 348 19.67 1.87 -26.97
C ASN A 348 18.55 1.88 -28.02
N ARG A 349 18.92 1.79 -29.30
CA ARG A 349 18.02 1.81 -30.45
C ARG A 349 17.30 0.49 -30.73
N HIS A 350 17.59 -0.59 -29.97
CA HIS A 350 16.92 -1.86 -30.11
C HIS A 350 15.52 -1.84 -29.50
N ASP A 351 14.66 -2.75 -29.91
CA ASP A 351 13.25 -2.84 -29.48
C ASP A 351 12.96 -4.13 -28.71
N ASP A 352 13.98 -4.86 -28.28
CA ASP A 352 13.85 -6.15 -27.60
C ASP A 352 13.00 -6.08 -26.31
N GLN A 353 13.08 -4.99 -25.55
CA GLN A 353 12.28 -4.81 -24.36
C GLN A 353 10.80 -4.55 -24.71
N TRP A 354 10.54 -3.82 -25.79
CA TRP A 354 9.19 -3.62 -26.29
C TRP A 354 8.58 -4.93 -26.79
N GLN A 355 9.35 -5.75 -27.52
CA GLN A 355 8.90 -7.08 -27.96
C GLN A 355 8.57 -7.98 -26.76
N ALA A 356 9.37 -7.94 -25.69
CA ALA A 356 9.09 -8.69 -24.46
C ALA A 356 7.77 -8.24 -23.79
N ILE A 357 7.51 -6.93 -23.72
CA ILE A 357 6.24 -6.39 -23.18
C ILE A 357 5.05 -6.81 -24.04
N ARG A 358 5.18 -6.79 -25.37
CA ARG A 358 4.12 -7.26 -26.27
C ARG A 358 3.76 -8.74 -26.04
N ILE A 359 4.75 -9.59 -25.73
CA ILE A 359 4.52 -10.99 -25.36
C ILE A 359 3.69 -11.06 -24.08
N VAL A 360 4.02 -10.25 -23.07
CA VAL A 360 3.23 -10.18 -21.83
C VAL A 360 1.80 -9.73 -22.11
N PHE A 361 1.59 -8.67 -22.90
CA PHE A 361 0.26 -8.16 -23.21
C PHE A 361 -0.58 -9.19 -23.97
N ARG A 362 0.01 -9.90 -24.93
CA ARG A 362 -0.66 -10.98 -25.64
C ARG A 362 -0.99 -12.16 -24.71
N GLY A 363 -0.07 -12.48 -23.80
CA GLY A 363 -0.31 -13.49 -22.77
C GLY A 363 -1.44 -13.12 -21.83
N LEU A 364 -1.59 -11.84 -21.49
CA LEU A 364 -2.70 -11.34 -20.67
C LEU A 364 -4.02 -11.23 -21.46
N ASP A 365 -3.98 -11.11 -22.78
CA ASP A 365 -5.18 -11.19 -23.62
C ASP A 365 -5.70 -12.63 -23.71
N GLN A 366 -4.83 -13.59 -24.06
CA GLN A 366 -5.22 -14.94 -24.48
C GLN A 366 -4.86 -16.04 -23.48
N GLY A 367 -4.04 -15.72 -22.48
CA GLY A 367 -3.38 -16.66 -21.59
C GLY A 367 -2.04 -17.13 -22.16
N GLU A 368 -1.03 -17.32 -21.31
CA GLU A 368 0.26 -17.91 -21.67
C GLU A 368 0.74 -18.82 -20.52
N PRO A 369 0.42 -20.13 -20.61
CA PRO A 369 0.76 -21.08 -19.53
C PRO A 369 2.27 -21.16 -19.24
N ARG A 370 3.14 -21.00 -20.25
CA ARG A 370 4.60 -21.03 -20.08
C ARG A 370 5.16 -19.86 -19.27
N LEU A 371 4.36 -18.82 -19.08
CA LEU A 371 4.68 -17.67 -18.22
C LEU A 371 3.70 -17.57 -17.04
N ALA A 372 2.83 -18.55 -16.86
CA ALA A 372 1.75 -18.57 -15.87
C ALA A 372 0.87 -17.31 -15.93
N LEU A 373 0.62 -16.76 -17.13
CA LEU A 373 -0.23 -15.58 -17.31
C LEU A 373 -1.67 -16.02 -17.57
N PRO A 374 -2.65 -15.47 -16.81
CA PRO A 374 -4.08 -15.73 -17.04
C PRO A 374 -4.59 -14.97 -18.27
N ALA A 375 -5.63 -15.47 -18.92
CA ALA A 375 -6.37 -14.74 -19.94
C ALA A 375 -7.31 -13.74 -19.28
N LEU A 376 -7.01 -12.45 -19.39
CA LEU A 376 -7.80 -11.37 -18.82
C LEU A 376 -8.66 -10.67 -19.88
N GLY A 377 -8.23 -10.62 -21.15
CA GLY A 377 -8.92 -9.89 -22.22
C GLY A 377 -9.05 -8.40 -21.94
N GLY A 378 -10.21 -7.83 -22.21
CA GLY A 378 -10.55 -6.43 -21.84
C GLY A 378 -9.53 -5.41 -22.30
N LEU A 379 -8.81 -4.78 -21.35
CA LEU A 379 -7.77 -3.79 -21.62
C LEU A 379 -6.64 -4.33 -22.52
N PHE A 380 -6.35 -5.64 -22.44
CA PHE A 380 -5.28 -6.30 -23.21
C PHE A 380 -5.74 -6.79 -24.58
N ALA A 381 -7.04 -6.78 -24.88
CA ALA A 381 -7.55 -7.22 -26.17
C ALA A 381 -6.83 -6.51 -27.32
N ALA A 382 -6.49 -7.27 -28.38
CA ALA A 382 -5.73 -6.75 -29.52
C ALA A 382 -6.38 -5.55 -30.22
N SER A 383 -7.71 -5.42 -30.14
CA SER A 383 -8.45 -4.27 -30.69
C SER A 383 -8.19 -2.95 -29.96
N GLN A 384 -7.69 -2.98 -28.72
CA GLN A 384 -7.55 -1.77 -27.89
C GLN A 384 -6.36 -0.87 -28.29
N CYS A 385 -5.28 -1.47 -28.79
CA CYS A 385 -4.06 -0.75 -29.18
C CYS A 385 -3.50 -1.29 -30.50
N LYS A 386 -4.35 -1.60 -31.49
CA LYS A 386 -3.98 -2.35 -32.70
C LYS A 386 -2.82 -1.73 -33.47
N ASP A 387 -2.74 -0.39 -33.55
CA ASP A 387 -1.73 0.30 -34.33
C ASP A 387 -0.40 0.37 -33.55
N LEU A 388 -0.44 0.59 -32.23
CA LEU A 388 0.75 0.58 -31.38
C LEU A 388 1.29 -0.85 -31.15
N ASP A 389 0.41 -1.83 -30.99
CA ASP A 389 0.80 -3.25 -30.86
C ASP A 389 1.48 -3.78 -32.13
N ALA A 390 1.20 -3.18 -33.31
CA ALA A 390 1.87 -3.48 -34.57
C ALA A 390 3.16 -2.68 -34.79
N ALA A 391 3.34 -1.57 -34.09
CA ALA A 391 4.45 -0.65 -34.22
C ALA A 391 5.66 -1.08 -33.37
N SER A 392 6.85 -0.59 -33.71
CA SER A 392 8.09 -0.77 -32.97
C SER A 392 8.38 0.44 -32.08
N LEU A 393 9.02 0.19 -30.93
CA LEU A 393 9.45 1.23 -29.99
C LEU A 393 10.84 0.88 -29.47
N ASP A 394 11.80 1.80 -29.55
CA ASP A 394 13.14 1.55 -29.07
C ASP A 394 13.26 1.57 -27.54
N ASN A 395 14.29 0.90 -27.03
CA ASN A 395 14.54 0.79 -25.60
C ASN A 395 14.81 2.17 -24.93
N ALA A 396 15.30 3.15 -25.67
CA ALA A 396 15.58 4.46 -25.11
C ALA A 396 14.27 5.17 -24.69
N HIS A 397 13.30 5.26 -25.59
CA HIS A 397 12.00 5.88 -25.31
C HIS A 397 11.19 5.02 -24.33
N LEU A 398 11.16 3.69 -24.50
CA LEU A 398 10.46 2.81 -23.59
C LEU A 398 10.97 2.94 -22.15
N LEU A 399 12.29 2.87 -21.94
CA LEU A 399 12.86 2.92 -20.58
C LEU A 399 12.78 4.33 -19.97
N GLU A 400 12.76 5.40 -20.77
CA GLU A 400 12.50 6.76 -20.25
C GLU A 400 11.03 6.85 -19.78
N ALA A 401 10.06 6.42 -20.58
CA ALA A 401 8.66 6.39 -20.20
C ALA A 401 8.42 5.52 -18.94
N LEU A 402 9.04 4.35 -18.86
CA LEU A 402 8.97 3.49 -17.67
C LEU A 402 9.61 4.16 -16.44
N LYS A 403 10.67 4.94 -16.62
CA LYS A 403 11.26 5.72 -15.53
C LYS A 403 10.25 6.75 -15.02
N ASP A 404 9.62 7.50 -15.90
CA ASP A 404 8.65 8.53 -15.53
C ASP A 404 7.39 7.94 -14.85
N LEU A 405 6.98 6.73 -15.23
CA LEU A 405 5.88 6.01 -14.55
C LEU A 405 6.29 5.44 -13.19
N ARG A 406 7.52 4.96 -13.04
CA ARG A 406 7.97 4.21 -11.84
C ARG A 406 8.62 5.08 -10.78
N TRP A 407 9.04 6.28 -11.12
CA TRP A 407 9.79 7.16 -10.24
C TRP A 407 9.15 8.55 -10.24
N ALA A 408 8.62 8.95 -9.11
CA ALA A 408 8.11 10.30 -8.89
C ALA A 408 9.18 11.20 -8.28
N ARG A 409 9.12 12.48 -8.61
CA ARG A 409 9.92 13.52 -7.95
C ARG A 409 8.94 14.35 -7.10
N PRO A 410 8.95 14.17 -5.76
CA PRO A 410 8.09 14.96 -4.90
C PRO A 410 8.40 16.46 -5.03
N PRO A 411 7.41 17.35 -4.92
CA PRO A 411 7.62 18.79 -4.92
C PRO A 411 8.63 19.20 -3.86
N GLY A 412 9.64 19.99 -4.27
CA GLY A 412 10.71 20.46 -3.37
C GLY A 412 11.80 19.45 -3.03
N SER A 413 11.85 18.30 -3.72
CA SER A 413 12.92 17.29 -3.56
C SER A 413 13.56 16.96 -4.91
N ASP A 414 14.89 16.87 -4.93
CA ASP A 414 15.63 16.38 -6.09
C ASP A 414 15.76 14.85 -6.13
N SER A 415 15.32 14.18 -5.08
CA SER A 415 15.38 12.72 -4.98
C SER A 415 14.24 12.07 -5.75
N LEU A 416 14.56 11.00 -6.51
CA LEU A 416 13.55 10.14 -7.12
C LEU A 416 13.05 9.15 -6.07
N VAL A 417 11.73 9.08 -5.90
CA VAL A 417 11.05 8.13 -5.01
C VAL A 417 10.27 7.15 -5.87
N PRO A 418 10.32 5.83 -5.60
CA PRO A 418 9.54 4.86 -6.33
C PRO A 418 8.04 5.08 -6.09
N VAL A 419 7.24 5.01 -7.16
CA VAL A 419 5.78 5.02 -7.07
C VAL A 419 5.33 3.69 -6.47
N ASP A 420 4.53 3.75 -5.41
CA ASP A 420 3.94 2.58 -4.75
C ASP A 420 2.62 2.18 -5.43
N TYR A 421 2.71 1.28 -6.39
CA TYR A 421 1.53 0.74 -7.07
C TYR A 421 0.80 -0.31 -6.24
N ARG A 422 1.44 -0.90 -5.23
CA ARG A 422 0.83 -1.93 -4.38
C ARG A 422 -0.37 -1.39 -3.61
N ASN A 423 -0.22 -0.18 -3.09
CA ASN A 423 -1.21 0.47 -2.22
C ASN A 423 -2.05 1.53 -2.94
N MET A 424 -1.83 1.73 -4.24
CA MET A 424 -2.61 2.65 -5.06
C MET A 424 -4.02 2.08 -5.27
N GLY A 425 -5.04 2.76 -4.77
CA GLY A 425 -6.43 2.35 -4.92
C GLY A 425 -7.04 2.74 -6.28
N PRO A 426 -8.27 2.30 -6.55
CA PRO A 426 -9.01 2.69 -7.75
C PRO A 426 -9.24 4.20 -7.82
N GLU A 427 -9.37 4.87 -6.68
CA GLU A 427 -9.60 6.32 -6.59
C GLU A 427 -8.38 7.11 -7.05
N GLU A 428 -7.18 6.71 -6.63
CA GLU A 428 -5.94 7.36 -7.07
C GLU A 428 -5.71 7.17 -8.57
N LEU A 429 -5.94 5.97 -9.08
CA LEU A 429 -5.85 5.69 -10.53
C LEU A 429 -6.92 6.46 -11.31
N GLY A 430 -8.14 6.54 -10.79
CA GLY A 430 -9.23 7.30 -11.38
C GLY A 430 -8.91 8.80 -11.46
N SER A 431 -8.36 9.37 -10.39
CA SER A 431 -7.94 10.78 -10.36
C SER A 431 -6.86 11.12 -11.39
N VAL A 432 -5.87 10.22 -11.56
CA VAL A 432 -4.86 10.35 -12.61
C VAL A 432 -5.51 10.30 -13.98
N TYR A 433 -6.43 9.36 -14.22
CA TYR A 433 -7.16 9.21 -15.47
C TYR A 433 -7.93 10.47 -15.86
N GLU A 434 -8.73 10.99 -14.94
CA GLU A 434 -9.54 12.21 -15.19
C GLU A 434 -8.68 13.39 -15.61
N SER A 435 -7.51 13.55 -14.99
CA SER A 435 -6.60 14.65 -15.33
C SER A 435 -6.00 14.53 -16.74
N LEU A 436 -5.92 13.32 -17.28
CA LEU A 436 -5.38 13.06 -18.62
C LEU A 436 -6.44 13.26 -19.72
N LEU A 437 -7.73 13.13 -19.39
CA LEU A 437 -8.82 13.39 -20.34
C LEU A 437 -8.91 14.87 -20.75
N GLU A 438 -8.29 15.76 -19.99
CA GLU A 438 -8.24 17.20 -20.30
C GLU A 438 -7.13 17.55 -21.31
N LEU A 439 -6.20 16.61 -21.59
CA LEU A 439 -5.08 16.83 -22.50
C LEU A 439 -5.57 16.76 -23.97
N VAL A 440 -5.22 17.76 -24.74
CA VAL A 440 -5.53 17.83 -26.19
C VAL A 440 -4.25 17.53 -26.95
N PRO A 441 -4.16 16.37 -27.66
CA PRO A 441 -2.95 15.97 -28.35
C PRO A 441 -2.69 16.78 -29.63
N THR A 442 -1.44 17.07 -29.90
CA THR A 442 -0.95 17.57 -31.19
C THR A 442 0.05 16.59 -31.77
N VAL A 443 -0.10 16.27 -33.05
CA VAL A 443 0.77 15.34 -33.77
C VAL A 443 1.29 16.04 -35.01
N ASP A 444 2.58 16.14 -35.16
CA ASP A 444 3.25 16.52 -36.41
C ASP A 444 4.00 15.31 -36.97
N VAL A 445 3.42 14.72 -38.02
CA VAL A 445 3.98 13.51 -38.65
C VAL A 445 5.31 13.80 -39.36
N HIS A 446 5.46 14.98 -39.96
CA HIS A 446 6.66 15.37 -40.68
C HIS A 446 7.82 15.68 -39.73
N ALA A 447 7.52 16.43 -38.65
CA ALA A 447 8.50 16.69 -37.58
C ALA A 447 8.71 15.47 -36.66
N ARG A 448 7.85 14.43 -36.78
CA ARG A 448 7.82 13.24 -35.91
C ARG A 448 7.73 13.60 -34.42
N SER A 449 6.91 14.59 -34.12
CA SER A 449 6.73 15.11 -32.78
C SER A 449 5.31 14.88 -32.25
N PHE A 450 5.22 14.72 -30.96
CA PHE A 450 3.98 14.57 -30.21
C PHE A 450 3.99 15.52 -29.02
N ASP A 451 2.95 16.34 -28.84
CA ASP A 451 2.85 17.29 -27.72
C ASP A 451 1.37 17.51 -27.33
N PHE A 452 1.14 18.33 -26.31
CA PHE A 452 -0.19 18.75 -25.87
C PHE A 452 -0.39 20.25 -26.05
N VAL A 453 -1.59 20.68 -26.44
CA VAL A 453 -1.96 22.09 -26.58
C VAL A 453 -1.85 22.80 -25.22
N GLY A 454 -1.28 24.02 -25.22
CA GLY A 454 -1.22 24.88 -24.02
C GLY A 454 -0.05 24.58 -23.08
N ARG A 455 0.87 23.69 -23.43
CA ARG A 455 2.05 23.42 -22.61
C ARG A 455 3.11 24.52 -22.69
N THR A 456 3.13 25.29 -23.76
CA THR A 456 4.03 26.42 -23.96
C THR A 456 3.51 27.73 -23.39
N ASP A 457 2.21 27.83 -23.13
CA ASP A 457 1.57 29.02 -22.54
C ASP A 457 1.01 28.67 -21.15
N ALA A 458 1.76 29.04 -20.13
CA ALA A 458 1.32 28.93 -18.74
C ALA A 458 0.19 29.93 -18.48
N ALA A 459 -1.00 29.62 -18.88
CA ALA A 459 -2.28 30.08 -18.37
C ALA A 459 -3.41 29.89 -19.42
N SER A 460 -4.43 29.28 -18.98
CA SER A 460 -5.81 29.35 -19.44
C SER A 460 -6.39 28.15 -20.17
N THR A 461 -7.57 27.81 -19.73
CA THR A 461 -8.66 27.01 -20.32
C THR A 461 -8.71 25.50 -20.02
N ALA A 462 -8.06 24.99 -19.02
CA ALA A 462 -8.17 23.57 -18.60
C ALA A 462 -9.49 23.20 -17.88
N GLY A 463 -10.51 24.01 -17.90
CA GLY A 463 -11.75 23.77 -17.14
C GLY A 463 -13.01 23.46 -17.93
N ASN A 464 -12.98 23.55 -19.27
CA ASN A 464 -14.22 23.52 -20.05
C ASN A 464 -14.63 22.14 -20.61
N ALA A 465 -13.68 21.24 -20.90
CA ALA A 465 -14.00 19.93 -21.47
C ALA A 465 -14.73 19.00 -20.47
N ARG A 466 -14.37 19.07 -19.19
CA ARG A 466 -15.03 18.34 -18.08
C ARG A 466 -16.50 18.71 -17.93
N LYS A 467 -16.84 19.99 -18.07
CA LYS A 467 -18.24 20.48 -17.99
C LYS A 467 -19.09 20.01 -19.16
N LEU A 468 -18.47 19.71 -20.29
CA LEU A 468 -19.18 19.29 -21.51
C LEU A 468 -19.43 17.77 -21.55
N THR A 469 -18.57 16.95 -20.96
CA THR A 469 -18.69 15.49 -21.01
C THR A 469 -19.37 14.89 -19.77
N GLY A 470 -19.45 15.63 -18.65
CA GLY A 470 -20.05 15.14 -17.39
C GLY A 470 -19.35 13.91 -16.80
N SER A 471 -18.11 13.63 -17.25
CA SER A 471 -17.35 12.46 -16.80
C SER A 471 -16.62 12.77 -15.50
N TYR A 472 -17.18 12.31 -14.38
CA TYR A 472 -16.56 12.39 -13.06
C TYR A 472 -16.38 10.98 -12.50
N TYR A 473 -15.22 10.74 -11.89
CA TYR A 473 -15.03 9.55 -11.09
C TYR A 473 -15.85 9.68 -9.79
N THR A 474 -16.69 8.69 -9.50
CA THR A 474 -17.49 8.71 -8.27
C THR A 474 -16.55 8.43 -7.08
N PRO A 475 -16.40 9.36 -6.12
CA PRO A 475 -15.59 9.12 -4.93
C PRO A 475 -16.01 7.86 -4.19
N ASP A 476 -15.04 7.12 -3.65
CA ASP A 476 -15.29 5.86 -2.95
C ASP A 476 -16.28 6.05 -1.78
N SER A 477 -16.23 7.20 -1.11
CA SER A 477 -17.19 7.58 -0.07
C SER A 477 -18.64 7.57 -0.54
N LEU A 478 -18.93 8.05 -1.77
CA LEU A 478 -20.28 8.02 -2.34
C LEU A 478 -20.69 6.63 -2.79
N VAL A 479 -19.73 5.83 -3.30
CA VAL A 479 -19.98 4.42 -3.66
C VAL A 479 -20.34 3.62 -2.43
N GLN A 480 -19.67 3.86 -1.30
CA GLN A 480 -19.91 3.16 -0.03
C GLN A 480 -21.28 3.52 0.61
N GLU A 481 -21.78 4.73 0.37
CA GLU A 481 -23.10 5.15 0.83
C GLU A 481 -24.25 4.55 0.00
N LEU A 482 -23.94 4.08 -1.22
CA LEU A 482 -24.93 3.53 -2.16
C LEU A 482 -25.04 2.01 -2.14
N ILE A 483 -24.08 1.31 -1.50
CA ILE A 483 -24.03 -0.15 -1.35
C ILE A 483 -24.41 -0.56 0.08
#